data_01a09bb728e8e3aca7028116fadc952b
#
_entry.id   01a09bb728e8e3aca7028116fadc952b
#
_cell.length_a   1.000
_cell.length_b   1.000
_cell.length_c   1.000
_cell.angle_alpha   90.00
_cell.angle_beta   90.00
_cell.angle_gamma   90.00
#
_symmetry.space_group_name_H-M   'P 1'
#
loop_
_entity.id
_entity.type
_entity.pdbx_description
1 polymer ?
#
loop_
_entity_poly.entity_id
_entity_poly.type
_entity_poly.pdbx_seq_one_letter_code
_entity_poly.pdbx_strand_id
1 'polypeptide(L)'
;MVRQRLNSSPRKLAFASALAASFLLTGCDGEDSGSAPIVIDGPSITTGEGAFATSQSTARFLTQATFGPMPAQVSSLTGTSASSWCAQQRAREPTLVEPDFDAYLALAEEEGEESELMFAAPSYVFWKQAINAPDQLRLRMAFALSQILVVSDAGGEILSDVPESMVGYQDILRNHAFGNYRDLLEAITYNPAMGEWLTYMGNQKAEETGRVPDENYARELLLLFTVGIVELQPNGEPRLQNGQ
;
A
#
# COMPACT_ATOMS: atom_id res chain seq x y z
N MET A 1 48.84 21.44 -7.43
CA MET A 1 48.79 22.89 -7.18
C MET A 1 47.81 23.51 -8.16
N VAL A 2 46.94 24.42 -7.71
CA VAL A 2 45.86 25.13 -8.39
C VAL A 2 44.49 24.42 -8.27
N ARG A 3 43.82 24.80 -7.17
CA ARG A 3 42.37 24.63 -6.98
C ARG A 3 41.62 25.68 -7.85
N GLN A 4 40.89 25.26 -8.84
CA GLN A 4 39.83 26.11 -9.44
C GLN A 4 38.52 25.86 -8.71
N ARG A 5 38.04 26.88 -8.04
CA ARG A 5 36.65 26.94 -7.50
C ARG A 5 35.74 27.20 -8.67
N LEU A 6 34.88 26.26 -8.98
CA LEU A 6 33.72 26.50 -9.83
C LEU A 6 32.59 27.05 -8.97
N ASN A 7 32.28 28.31 -9.19
CA ASN A 7 31.22 29.08 -8.58
C ASN A 7 29.96 28.80 -9.43
N SER A 8 29.12 27.84 -9.03
CA SER A 8 27.83 27.60 -9.65
C SER A 8 26.73 28.13 -8.75
N SER A 9 26.12 29.20 -9.22
CA SER A 9 24.96 29.86 -8.64
C SER A 9 23.75 28.89 -8.64
N PRO A 10 23.02 28.72 -7.53
CA PRO A 10 21.83 27.88 -7.53
C PRO A 10 20.68 28.57 -8.26
N ARG A 11 20.29 28.02 -9.40
CA ARG A 11 19.00 28.35 -10.00
C ARG A 11 17.89 27.78 -9.11
N LYS A 12 17.27 28.67 -8.35
CA LYS A 12 16.05 28.35 -7.59
C LYS A 12 14.93 28.07 -8.59
N LEU A 13 14.62 26.80 -8.82
CA LEU A 13 13.33 26.43 -9.39
C LEU A 13 12.27 26.66 -8.30
N ALA A 14 11.41 27.65 -8.55
CA ALA A 14 10.24 27.90 -7.73
C ALA A 14 9.21 26.81 -8.05
N PHE A 15 9.12 25.77 -7.24
CA PHE A 15 7.96 24.92 -7.21
C PHE A 15 6.82 25.71 -6.55
N ALA A 16 5.82 26.06 -7.37
CA ALA A 16 4.60 26.67 -6.91
C ALA A 16 3.82 25.67 -6.05
N SER A 17 3.95 25.79 -4.74
CA SER A 17 3.09 25.13 -3.76
C SER A 17 1.70 25.77 -3.83
N ALA A 18 0.79 25.16 -4.56
CA ALA A 18 -0.62 25.52 -4.56
C ALA A 18 -1.45 24.24 -4.40
N LEU A 19 -1.65 23.80 -3.16
CA LEU A 19 -2.86 23.13 -2.71
C LEU A 19 -2.97 23.21 -1.19
N ALA A 20 -3.24 24.42 -0.70
CA ALA A 20 -3.82 24.57 0.63
C ALA A 20 -5.33 24.45 0.47
N ALA A 21 -5.87 23.24 0.57
CA ALA A 21 -7.29 23.04 0.76
C ALA A 21 -7.60 23.29 2.25
N SER A 22 -8.02 24.50 2.55
CA SER A 22 -8.57 24.87 3.84
C SER A 22 -9.91 24.17 4.03
N PHE A 23 -9.93 23.08 4.77
CA PHE A 23 -11.16 22.53 5.32
C PHE A 23 -11.62 23.44 6.47
N LEU A 24 -12.57 24.32 6.18
CA LEU A 24 -13.36 24.98 7.20
C LEU A 24 -14.29 23.94 7.84
N LEU A 25 -13.96 23.49 9.02
CA LEU A 25 -14.87 22.80 9.91
C LEU A 25 -15.85 23.87 10.47
N THR A 26 -16.96 24.06 9.79
CA THR A 26 -18.12 24.71 10.42
C THR A 26 -18.77 23.69 11.36
N GLY A 27 -18.58 23.88 12.65
CA GLY A 27 -19.37 23.19 13.66
C GLY A 27 -20.84 23.54 13.47
N CYS A 28 -21.68 22.54 13.27
CA CYS A 28 -23.12 22.67 13.40
C CYS A 28 -23.48 22.26 14.83
N ASP A 29 -23.70 23.23 15.70
CA ASP A 29 -24.57 23.06 16.84
C ASP A 29 -25.98 22.91 16.30
N GLY A 30 -26.53 21.72 16.35
CA GLY A 30 -27.87 21.40 15.89
C GLY A 30 -28.61 20.62 16.95
N GLU A 31 -29.69 21.22 17.42
CA GLU A 31 -30.63 20.70 18.40
C GLU A 31 -31.10 19.29 18.05
N ASP A 32 -31.25 18.51 19.11
CA ASP A 32 -31.76 17.15 19.18
C ASP A 32 -33.20 17.08 18.63
N SER A 33 -33.37 16.80 17.38
CA SER A 33 -34.62 16.35 16.77
C SER A 33 -34.46 14.89 16.37
N GLY A 34 -35.12 14.00 17.15
CA GLY A 34 -35.11 12.56 16.96
C GLY A 34 -35.44 12.13 15.53
N SER A 35 -34.42 12.02 14.72
CA SER A 35 -34.49 11.37 13.42
C SER A 35 -34.22 9.88 13.59
N ALA A 36 -35.17 9.07 13.14
CA ALA A 36 -35.03 7.63 13.04
C ALA A 36 -33.69 7.28 12.37
N PRO A 37 -33.00 6.19 12.76
CA PRO A 37 -31.76 5.79 12.15
C PRO A 37 -32.00 5.64 10.64
N ILE A 38 -31.18 6.33 9.84
CA ILE A 38 -31.16 6.15 8.40
C ILE A 38 -30.68 4.71 8.20
N VAL A 39 -31.61 3.81 7.94
CA VAL A 39 -31.30 2.50 7.40
C VAL A 39 -30.76 2.77 6.00
N ILE A 40 -29.44 2.83 5.86
CA ILE A 40 -28.82 2.74 4.56
C ILE A 40 -29.06 1.30 4.15
N ASP A 41 -30.13 1.10 3.36
CA ASP A 41 -30.31 -0.14 2.62
C ASP A 41 -29.09 -0.25 1.70
N GLY A 42 -28.04 -0.89 2.22
CA GLY A 42 -26.85 -1.18 1.45
C GLY A 42 -27.32 -2.03 0.28
N PRO A 43 -26.89 -1.74 -0.97
CA PRO A 43 -27.25 -2.59 -2.08
C PRO A 43 -26.89 -4.01 -1.68
N SER A 44 -27.87 -4.92 -1.73
CA SER A 44 -27.62 -6.33 -1.51
C SER A 44 -26.49 -6.71 -2.48
N ILE A 45 -25.31 -7.01 -1.93
CA ILE A 45 -24.21 -7.58 -2.68
C ILE A 45 -24.70 -8.99 -3.02
N THR A 46 -25.37 -9.13 -4.15
CA THR A 46 -25.61 -10.43 -4.73
C THR A 46 -24.24 -10.95 -5.12
N THR A 47 -23.72 -11.82 -4.29
CA THR A 47 -22.44 -12.49 -4.48
C THR A 47 -22.44 -13.17 -5.85
N GLY A 48 -21.67 -12.64 -6.80
CA GLY A 48 -21.03 -13.46 -7.81
C GLY A 48 -21.55 -13.47 -9.23
N GLU A 49 -22.72 -12.99 -9.58
CA GLU A 49 -23.24 -13.00 -10.97
C GLU A 49 -23.88 -11.69 -11.43
N GLY A 50 -23.58 -10.59 -10.77
CA GLY A 50 -24.10 -9.28 -11.17
C GLY A 50 -23.38 -8.75 -12.41
N ALA A 51 -24.12 -8.55 -13.48
CA ALA A 51 -23.68 -7.64 -14.54
C ALA A 51 -23.57 -6.23 -13.96
N PHE A 52 -22.61 -5.43 -14.43
CA PHE A 52 -22.58 -4.01 -14.15
C PHE A 52 -23.79 -3.33 -14.83
N ALA A 53 -24.93 -3.33 -14.17
CA ALA A 53 -26.21 -2.96 -14.78
C ALA A 53 -26.25 -1.48 -15.22
N THR A 54 -25.52 -0.60 -14.55
CA THR A 54 -25.50 0.83 -14.83
C THR A 54 -24.08 1.38 -14.73
N SER A 55 -23.83 2.52 -15.39
CA SER A 55 -22.55 3.23 -15.25
C SER A 55 -22.24 3.61 -13.79
N GLN A 56 -23.26 3.92 -13.00
CA GLN A 56 -23.10 4.25 -11.58
C GLN A 56 -22.64 3.04 -10.75
N SER A 57 -23.26 1.86 -10.95
CA SER A 57 -22.85 0.63 -10.25
C SER A 57 -21.45 0.20 -10.68
N THR A 58 -21.12 0.33 -11.96
CA THR A 58 -19.77 0.06 -12.51
C THR A 58 -18.74 1.00 -11.90
N ALA A 59 -18.98 2.30 -11.88
CA ALA A 59 -18.09 3.30 -11.30
C ALA A 59 -17.86 3.04 -9.80
N ARG A 60 -18.94 2.74 -9.06
CA ARG A 60 -18.85 2.41 -7.62
C ARG A 60 -17.97 1.18 -7.36
N PHE A 61 -18.14 0.13 -8.15
CA PHE A 61 -17.30 -1.06 -8.04
C PHE A 61 -15.81 -0.74 -8.33
N LEU A 62 -15.55 -0.04 -9.43
CA LEU A 62 -14.17 0.32 -9.81
C LEU A 62 -13.50 1.24 -8.78
N THR A 63 -14.26 2.13 -8.12
CA THR A 63 -13.73 2.96 -7.03
C THR A 63 -13.17 2.12 -5.88
N GLN A 64 -13.77 0.97 -5.60
CA GLN A 64 -13.32 0.05 -4.55
C GLN A 64 -12.20 -0.89 -5.02
N ALA A 65 -12.30 -1.35 -6.26
CA ALA A 65 -11.42 -2.37 -6.82
C ALA A 65 -10.15 -1.83 -7.51
N THR A 66 -10.06 -0.50 -7.70
CA THR A 66 -8.94 0.18 -8.36
C THR A 66 -8.55 1.46 -7.61
N PHE A 67 -7.58 2.22 -8.14
CA PHE A 67 -7.24 3.55 -7.61
C PHE A 67 -8.08 4.68 -8.22
N GLY A 68 -9.14 4.35 -8.94
CA GLY A 68 -10.12 5.27 -9.47
C GLY A 68 -10.68 4.81 -10.81
N PRO A 69 -12.00 5.00 -11.03
CA PRO A 69 -12.63 4.63 -12.28
C PRO A 69 -12.30 5.62 -13.38
N MET A 70 -11.76 5.16 -14.48
CA MET A 70 -11.64 5.98 -15.69
C MET A 70 -12.96 5.95 -16.49
N PRO A 71 -13.43 7.08 -17.05
CA PRO A 71 -14.70 7.12 -17.81
C PRO A 71 -14.80 6.07 -18.93
N ALA A 72 -13.68 5.83 -19.64
CA ALA A 72 -13.61 4.81 -20.68
C ALA A 72 -13.81 3.39 -20.12
N GLN A 73 -13.24 3.07 -18.96
CA GLN A 73 -13.45 1.78 -18.30
C GLN A 73 -14.90 1.61 -17.83
N VAL A 74 -15.47 2.65 -17.23
CA VAL A 74 -16.90 2.60 -16.82
C VAL A 74 -17.78 2.28 -18.02
N SER A 75 -17.58 2.99 -19.14
CA SER A 75 -18.37 2.77 -20.35
C SER A 75 -18.20 1.37 -20.94
N SER A 76 -16.98 0.86 -20.98
CA SER A 76 -16.69 -0.45 -21.59
C SER A 76 -17.14 -1.63 -20.74
N LEU A 77 -17.21 -1.46 -19.41
CA LEU A 77 -17.58 -2.52 -18.48
C LEU A 77 -19.08 -2.54 -18.15
N THR A 78 -19.78 -1.43 -18.34
CA THR A 78 -21.25 -1.40 -18.13
C THR A 78 -21.93 -2.45 -19.00
N GLY A 79 -22.72 -3.30 -18.40
CA GLY A 79 -23.38 -4.45 -19.04
C GLY A 79 -22.53 -5.75 -19.00
N THR A 80 -21.31 -5.72 -18.45
CA THR A 80 -20.48 -6.93 -18.29
C THR A 80 -20.59 -7.51 -16.87
N SER A 81 -19.87 -8.59 -16.60
CA SER A 81 -19.84 -9.27 -15.29
C SER A 81 -18.66 -8.83 -14.45
N ALA A 82 -18.90 -8.46 -13.18
CA ALA A 82 -17.83 -8.17 -12.21
C ALA A 82 -16.91 -9.38 -11.98
N SER A 83 -17.47 -10.58 -11.92
CA SER A 83 -16.69 -11.82 -11.77
C SER A 83 -15.76 -12.06 -12.96
N SER A 84 -16.23 -11.80 -14.18
CA SER A 84 -15.41 -11.89 -15.40
C SER A 84 -14.27 -10.87 -15.38
N TRP A 85 -14.55 -9.63 -14.99
CA TRP A 85 -13.52 -8.60 -14.84
C TRP A 85 -12.47 -8.99 -13.76
N CYS A 86 -12.91 -9.46 -12.59
CA CYS A 86 -12.01 -9.92 -11.54
C CYS A 86 -11.12 -11.07 -12.01
N ALA A 87 -11.69 -12.04 -12.75
CA ALA A 87 -10.92 -13.15 -13.31
C ALA A 87 -9.84 -12.67 -14.30
N GLN A 88 -10.20 -11.73 -15.18
CA GLN A 88 -9.25 -11.11 -16.11
C GLN A 88 -8.15 -10.33 -15.38
N GLN A 89 -8.48 -9.57 -14.35
CA GLN A 89 -7.50 -8.83 -13.55
C GLN A 89 -6.54 -9.76 -12.80
N ARG A 90 -7.02 -10.87 -12.26
CA ARG A 90 -6.18 -11.87 -11.58
C ARG A 90 -5.24 -12.59 -12.53
N ALA A 91 -5.63 -12.78 -13.78
CA ALA A 91 -4.83 -13.44 -14.81
C ALA A 91 -3.75 -12.54 -15.41
N ARG A 92 -3.73 -11.25 -15.09
CA ARG A 92 -2.68 -10.33 -15.56
C ARG A 92 -1.37 -10.60 -14.83
N GLU A 93 -0.27 -10.45 -15.55
CA GLU A 93 1.06 -10.44 -14.95
C GLU A 93 1.18 -9.26 -13.98
N PRO A 94 1.95 -9.42 -12.88
CA PRO A 94 2.20 -8.34 -11.96
C PRO A 94 2.96 -7.18 -12.61
N THR A 95 2.47 -5.96 -12.44
CA THR A 95 3.26 -4.76 -12.70
C THR A 95 4.19 -4.55 -11.51
N LEU A 96 5.47 -4.89 -11.64
CA LEU A 96 6.48 -4.75 -10.59
C LEU A 96 7.01 -3.32 -10.50
N VAL A 97 7.50 -2.95 -9.31
CA VAL A 97 8.08 -1.63 -9.05
C VAL A 97 9.50 -1.55 -9.62
N GLU A 98 10.29 -2.61 -9.44
CA GLU A 98 11.72 -2.65 -9.77
C GLU A 98 12.03 -2.13 -11.19
N PRO A 99 11.37 -2.58 -12.28
CA PRO A 99 11.70 -2.10 -13.63
C PRO A 99 11.42 -0.60 -13.85
N ASP A 100 10.35 -0.07 -13.25
CA ASP A 100 10.04 1.37 -13.34
C ASP A 100 10.95 2.20 -12.43
N PHE A 101 11.39 1.64 -11.30
CA PHE A 101 12.36 2.23 -10.40
C PHE A 101 13.72 2.38 -11.08
N ASP A 102 14.23 1.32 -11.69
CA ASP A 102 15.50 1.34 -12.44
C ASP A 102 15.47 2.36 -13.59
N ALA A 103 14.36 2.38 -14.34
CA ALA A 103 14.19 3.35 -15.42
C ALA A 103 14.13 4.79 -14.91
N TYR A 104 13.58 5.02 -13.72
CA TYR A 104 13.55 6.33 -13.09
C TYR A 104 14.94 6.77 -12.63
N LEU A 105 15.71 5.87 -12.02
CA LEU A 105 17.09 6.16 -11.60
C LEU A 105 17.99 6.47 -12.79
N ALA A 106 17.87 5.72 -13.89
CA ALA A 106 18.64 5.98 -15.11
C ALA A 106 18.38 7.39 -15.68
N LEU A 107 17.13 7.86 -15.64
CA LEU A 107 16.78 9.24 -16.04
C LEU A 107 17.37 10.28 -15.08
N ALA A 108 17.35 10.01 -13.78
CA ALA A 108 17.89 10.92 -12.78
C ALA A 108 19.42 11.06 -12.91
N GLU A 109 20.12 9.97 -13.23
CA GLU A 109 21.55 9.97 -13.52
C GLU A 109 21.90 10.83 -14.74
N GLU A 110 21.12 10.69 -15.84
CA GLU A 110 21.31 11.50 -17.05
C GLU A 110 21.12 13.00 -16.78
N GLU A 111 20.23 13.37 -15.87
CA GLU A 111 19.96 14.78 -15.49
C GLU A 111 20.93 15.29 -14.40
N GLY A 112 21.69 14.42 -13.77
CA GLY A 112 22.64 14.78 -12.70
C GLY A 112 21.96 15.10 -11.36
N GLU A 113 20.73 14.60 -11.15
CA GLU A 113 19.90 14.85 -9.96
C GLU A 113 19.73 13.57 -9.09
N GLU A 114 20.60 12.61 -9.25
CA GLU A 114 20.52 11.26 -8.70
C GLU A 114 20.22 11.19 -7.19
N SER A 115 20.82 12.07 -6.40
CA SER A 115 20.73 11.95 -4.94
C SER A 115 19.41 12.46 -4.33
N GLU A 116 18.78 13.46 -4.93
CA GLU A 116 17.51 14.03 -4.40
C GLU A 116 16.28 13.24 -4.86
N LEU A 117 16.36 12.66 -6.06
CA LEU A 117 15.25 11.92 -6.66
C LEU A 117 15.17 10.47 -6.19
N MET A 118 16.30 9.88 -5.81
CA MET A 118 16.41 8.48 -5.39
C MET A 118 15.47 8.15 -4.21
N PHE A 119 15.40 9.00 -3.19
CA PHE A 119 14.57 8.76 -2.00
C PHE A 119 13.06 8.83 -2.30
N ALA A 120 12.66 9.66 -3.26
CA ALA A 120 11.25 9.79 -3.65
C ALA A 120 10.80 8.73 -4.67
N ALA A 121 11.75 8.02 -5.30
CA ALA A 121 11.49 7.12 -6.41
C ALA A 121 10.46 6.00 -6.13
N PRO A 122 10.51 5.27 -5.00
CA PRO A 122 9.52 4.23 -4.72
C PRO A 122 8.09 4.77 -4.65
N SER A 123 7.92 5.94 -4.02
CA SER A 123 6.61 6.61 -3.93
C SER A 123 6.14 7.14 -5.29
N TYR A 124 7.04 7.73 -6.07
CA TYR A 124 6.74 8.21 -7.42
C TYR A 124 6.29 7.04 -8.33
N VAL A 125 7.03 5.95 -8.34
CA VAL A 125 6.71 4.76 -9.14
C VAL A 125 5.38 4.15 -8.70
N PHE A 126 5.14 4.07 -7.38
CA PHE A 126 3.86 3.60 -6.86
C PHE A 126 2.68 4.39 -7.43
N TRP A 127 2.73 5.72 -7.36
CA TRP A 127 1.63 6.57 -7.86
C TRP A 127 1.50 6.54 -9.38
N LYS A 128 2.63 6.53 -10.11
CA LYS A 128 2.64 6.35 -11.57
C LYS A 128 1.89 5.06 -11.96
N GLN A 129 2.18 3.97 -11.29
CA GLN A 129 1.56 2.67 -11.57
C GLN A 129 0.12 2.59 -11.05
N ALA A 130 -0.18 3.19 -9.91
CA ALA A 130 -1.56 3.28 -9.40
C ALA A 130 -2.52 3.95 -10.39
N ILE A 131 -2.01 4.89 -11.20
CA ILE A 131 -2.79 5.57 -12.24
C ILE A 131 -2.84 4.77 -13.55
N ASN A 132 -1.72 4.16 -13.96
CA ASN A 132 -1.53 3.69 -15.34
C ASN A 132 -1.46 2.16 -15.51
N ALA A 133 -1.15 1.39 -14.45
CA ALA A 133 -0.93 -0.04 -14.58
C ALA A 133 -2.21 -0.79 -14.97
N PRO A 134 -2.10 -1.85 -15.79
CA PRO A 134 -3.26 -2.60 -16.28
C PRO A 134 -3.84 -3.57 -15.25
N ASP A 135 -3.07 -3.98 -14.23
CA ASP A 135 -3.43 -4.94 -13.19
C ASP A 135 -3.92 -4.25 -11.89
N GLN A 136 -4.82 -3.29 -12.05
CA GLN A 136 -5.33 -2.40 -11.01
C GLN A 136 -5.83 -3.13 -9.76
N LEU A 137 -6.50 -4.27 -9.92
CA LEU A 137 -7.01 -5.04 -8.77
C LEU A 137 -5.85 -5.62 -7.94
N ARG A 138 -4.76 -6.04 -8.60
CA ARG A 138 -3.55 -6.53 -7.94
C ARG A 138 -2.87 -5.42 -7.13
N LEU A 139 -2.71 -4.24 -7.72
CA LEU A 139 -2.13 -3.11 -7.03
C LEU A 139 -2.99 -2.68 -5.83
N ARG A 140 -4.32 -2.69 -6.00
CA ARG A 140 -5.25 -2.37 -4.90
C ARG A 140 -5.18 -3.38 -3.77
N MET A 141 -5.03 -4.67 -4.10
CA MET A 141 -4.84 -5.74 -3.11
C MET A 141 -3.48 -5.59 -2.42
N ALA A 142 -2.40 -5.36 -3.16
CA ALA A 142 -1.07 -5.13 -2.59
C ALA A 142 -1.08 -3.91 -1.65
N PHE A 143 -1.76 -2.83 -2.03
CA PHE A 143 -1.96 -1.68 -1.14
C PHE A 143 -2.73 -2.04 0.13
N ALA A 144 -3.79 -2.84 0.05
CA ALA A 144 -4.51 -3.29 1.24
C ALA A 144 -3.63 -4.17 2.15
N LEU A 145 -2.81 -5.05 1.57
CA LEU A 145 -1.86 -5.87 2.32
C LEU A 145 -0.77 -5.02 2.99
N SER A 146 -0.31 -3.94 2.36
CA SER A 146 0.66 -3.01 2.96
C SER A 146 0.12 -2.27 4.19
N GLN A 147 -1.20 -2.16 4.33
CA GLN A 147 -1.83 -1.58 5.53
C GLN A 147 -1.92 -2.57 6.69
N ILE A 148 -1.69 -3.85 6.43
CA ILE A 148 -1.62 -4.93 7.43
C ILE A 148 -0.16 -5.20 7.79
N LEU A 149 0.68 -5.47 6.79
CA LEU A 149 2.09 -5.80 6.92
C LEU A 149 2.94 -4.51 6.78
N VAL A 150 2.71 -3.57 7.68
CA VAL A 150 3.22 -2.19 7.58
C VAL A 150 4.75 -2.13 7.58
N VAL A 151 5.31 -1.40 6.63
CA VAL A 151 6.69 -0.91 6.60
C VAL A 151 6.66 0.53 6.10
N SER A 152 7.49 1.40 6.66
CA SER A 152 7.61 2.80 6.24
C SER A 152 9.07 3.19 6.07
N ASP A 153 9.38 3.87 4.98
CA ASP A 153 10.67 4.49 4.72
C ASP A 153 10.99 5.65 5.68
N ALA A 154 9.96 6.26 6.27
CA ALA A 154 10.13 7.29 7.29
C ALA A 154 10.53 6.72 8.67
N GLY A 155 10.66 5.40 8.82
CA GLY A 155 10.89 4.72 10.10
C GLY A 155 12.35 4.55 10.52
N GLY A 156 13.33 5.02 9.72
CA GLY A 156 14.75 4.89 10.05
C GLY A 156 15.66 5.31 8.90
N GLU A 157 16.90 5.68 9.22
CA GLU A 157 17.88 6.12 8.22
C GLU A 157 18.15 5.05 7.15
N ILE A 158 18.24 3.77 7.54
CA ILE A 158 18.55 2.68 6.60
C ILE A 158 17.44 2.51 5.56
N LEU A 159 16.16 2.61 5.96
CA LEU A 159 15.04 2.46 5.02
C LEU A 159 14.91 3.64 4.07
N SER A 160 15.28 4.84 4.50
CA SER A 160 15.35 6.01 3.63
C SER A 160 16.57 5.95 2.70
N ASP A 161 17.72 5.48 3.20
CA ASP A 161 18.98 5.47 2.44
C ASP A 161 19.09 4.32 1.44
N VAL A 162 18.26 3.28 1.57
CA VAL A 162 18.25 2.09 0.70
C VAL A 162 16.84 1.87 0.13
N PRO A 163 16.38 2.73 -0.79
CA PRO A 163 15.02 2.67 -1.35
C PRO A 163 14.72 1.35 -2.07
N GLU A 164 15.72 0.61 -2.56
CA GLU A 164 15.58 -0.72 -3.14
C GLU A 164 14.95 -1.72 -2.17
N SER A 165 15.15 -1.55 -0.87
CA SER A 165 14.52 -2.38 0.14
C SER A 165 13.00 -2.24 0.14
N MET A 166 12.51 -1.02 -0.07
CA MET A 166 11.08 -0.70 -0.21
C MET A 166 10.51 -1.17 -1.55
N VAL A 167 11.30 -1.12 -2.63
CA VAL A 167 10.95 -1.68 -3.94
C VAL A 167 10.71 -3.19 -3.81
N GLY A 168 11.67 -3.92 -3.25
CA GLY A 168 11.56 -5.36 -3.02
C GLY A 168 10.37 -5.73 -2.12
N TYR A 169 10.11 -4.94 -1.07
CA TYR A 169 8.93 -5.12 -0.23
C TYR A 169 7.62 -4.96 -1.02
N GLN A 170 7.48 -3.91 -1.81
CA GLN A 170 6.29 -3.68 -2.63
C GLN A 170 6.08 -4.79 -3.66
N ASP A 171 7.14 -5.29 -4.27
CA ASP A 171 7.08 -6.36 -5.27
C ASP A 171 6.69 -7.71 -4.66
N ILE A 172 7.10 -8.00 -3.42
CA ILE A 172 6.59 -9.15 -2.66
C ILE A 172 5.07 -9.07 -2.50
N LEU A 173 4.54 -7.92 -2.08
CA LEU A 173 3.09 -7.73 -1.91
C LEU A 173 2.32 -7.94 -3.22
N ARG A 174 2.87 -7.48 -4.35
CA ARG A 174 2.25 -7.63 -5.68
C ARG A 174 2.26 -9.06 -6.17
N ASN A 175 3.38 -9.75 -6.02
CA ASN A 175 3.52 -11.14 -6.41
C ASN A 175 2.58 -12.04 -5.61
N HIS A 176 2.38 -11.76 -4.33
CA HIS A 176 1.54 -12.54 -3.43
C HIS A 176 0.10 -12.03 -3.28
N ALA A 177 -0.30 -10.97 -4.02
CA ALA A 177 -1.60 -10.30 -3.85
C ALA A 177 -2.82 -11.21 -3.96
N PHE A 178 -2.73 -12.32 -4.72
CA PHE A 178 -3.77 -13.34 -4.89
C PHE A 178 -3.30 -14.75 -4.49
N GLY A 179 -2.16 -14.82 -3.81
CA GLY A 179 -1.53 -16.08 -3.39
C GLY A 179 -1.98 -16.55 -2.01
N ASN A 180 -1.20 -17.45 -1.45
CA ASN A 180 -1.38 -17.94 -0.09
C ASN A 180 -0.79 -16.96 0.92
N TYR A 181 -1.54 -16.63 1.96
CA TYR A 181 -1.11 -15.66 2.96
C TYR A 181 0.12 -16.11 3.76
N ARG A 182 0.25 -17.42 4.03
CA ARG A 182 1.44 -17.97 4.69
C ARG A 182 2.70 -17.75 3.84
N ASP A 183 2.61 -17.96 2.53
CA ASP A 183 3.75 -17.78 1.63
C ASP A 183 4.13 -16.30 1.55
N LEU A 184 3.14 -15.40 1.60
CA LEU A 184 3.39 -13.96 1.73
C LEU A 184 4.12 -13.64 3.04
N LEU A 185 3.67 -14.15 4.19
CA LEU A 185 4.33 -13.94 5.47
C LEU A 185 5.77 -14.45 5.47
N GLU A 186 6.01 -15.61 4.87
CA GLU A 186 7.36 -16.14 4.72
C GLU A 186 8.25 -15.22 3.88
N ALA A 187 7.77 -14.75 2.72
CA ALA A 187 8.50 -13.83 1.87
C ALA A 187 8.80 -12.49 2.58
N ILE A 188 7.84 -11.94 3.32
CA ILE A 188 8.02 -10.72 4.10
C ILE A 188 9.02 -10.92 5.24
N THR A 189 9.02 -12.11 5.89
CA THR A 189 10.00 -12.43 6.95
C THR A 189 11.44 -12.30 6.48
N TYR A 190 11.73 -12.64 5.25
CA TYR A 190 13.08 -12.56 4.68
C TYR A 190 13.37 -11.25 3.95
N ASN A 191 12.43 -10.32 3.95
CA ASN A 191 12.64 -9.03 3.29
C ASN A 191 13.43 -8.08 4.22
N PRO A 192 14.51 -7.43 3.73
CA PRO A 192 15.35 -6.53 4.54
C PRO A 192 14.59 -5.32 5.07
N ALA A 193 13.62 -4.77 4.34
CA ALA A 193 12.84 -3.64 4.82
C ALA A 193 12.03 -4.00 6.08
N MET A 194 11.41 -5.18 6.12
CA MET A 194 10.72 -5.67 7.31
C MET A 194 11.72 -5.98 8.44
N GLY A 195 12.90 -6.51 8.09
CA GLY A 195 13.98 -6.79 9.04
C GLY A 195 14.46 -5.57 9.79
N GLU A 196 14.57 -4.45 9.10
CA GLU A 196 14.92 -3.15 9.67
C GLU A 196 13.74 -2.54 10.43
N TRP A 197 12.55 -2.51 9.81
CA TRP A 197 11.36 -1.91 10.40
C TRP A 197 10.97 -2.50 11.75
N LEU A 198 11.02 -3.83 11.89
CA LEU A 198 10.70 -4.54 13.13
C LEU A 198 11.95 -5.07 13.87
N THR A 199 13.11 -4.49 13.59
CA THR A 199 14.34 -4.58 14.38
C THR A 199 14.96 -5.96 14.58
N TYR A 200 14.61 -6.95 13.75
CA TYR A 200 15.20 -8.29 13.84
C TYR A 200 16.36 -8.54 12.88
N MET A 201 16.67 -7.58 12.00
CA MET A 201 17.85 -7.68 11.15
C MET A 201 19.13 -7.73 12.00
N GLY A 202 19.96 -8.75 11.78
CA GLY A 202 21.15 -8.98 12.58
C GLY A 202 20.95 -9.64 13.94
N ASN A 203 19.73 -10.08 14.27
CA ASN A 203 19.48 -10.90 15.45
C ASN A 203 20.34 -12.17 15.44
N GLN A 204 20.92 -12.51 16.61
CA GLN A 204 21.77 -13.66 16.81
C GLN A 204 21.22 -14.50 17.97
N LYS A 205 21.49 -15.80 17.95
CA LYS A 205 21.11 -16.69 19.05
C LYS A 205 21.75 -16.26 20.36
N ALA A 206 20.96 -16.24 21.43
CA ALA A 206 21.41 -15.87 22.77
C ALA A 206 22.58 -16.74 23.27
N GLU A 207 22.56 -18.04 22.94
CA GLU A 207 23.57 -19.02 23.30
C GLU A 207 24.97 -18.69 22.72
N GLU A 208 25.01 -18.04 21.57
CA GLU A 208 26.25 -17.72 20.87
C GLU A 208 26.85 -16.38 21.35
N THR A 209 26.02 -15.42 21.71
CA THR A 209 26.44 -14.03 21.95
C THR A 209 26.16 -13.53 23.36
N GLY A 210 25.34 -14.23 24.14
CA GLY A 210 24.81 -13.76 25.42
C GLY A 210 23.84 -12.59 25.29
N ARG A 211 23.47 -12.17 24.07
CA ARG A 211 22.47 -11.14 23.80
C ARG A 211 21.09 -11.79 23.69
N VAL A 212 20.08 -11.09 24.19
CA VAL A 212 18.69 -11.49 23.95
C VAL A 212 18.30 -10.97 22.56
N PRO A 213 17.85 -11.83 21.64
CA PRO A 213 17.30 -11.39 20.35
C PRO A 213 16.14 -10.45 20.55
N ASP A 214 15.99 -9.45 19.65
CA ASP A 214 14.83 -8.58 19.64
C ASP A 214 13.59 -9.40 19.24
N GLU A 215 12.52 -9.32 20.04
CA GLU A 215 11.29 -10.09 19.85
C GLU A 215 10.21 -9.33 19.06
N ASN A 216 10.46 -8.08 18.66
CA ASN A 216 9.46 -7.20 18.08
C ASN A 216 8.72 -7.84 16.90
N TYR A 217 9.46 -8.34 15.91
CA TYR A 217 8.87 -9.02 14.76
C TYR A 217 8.05 -10.25 15.16
N ALA A 218 8.57 -11.09 16.04
CA ALA A 218 7.85 -12.31 16.48
C ALA A 218 6.54 -11.96 17.18
N ARG A 219 6.53 -10.89 17.95
CA ARG A 219 5.33 -10.35 18.60
C ARG A 219 4.32 -9.84 17.57
N GLU A 220 4.75 -9.01 16.62
CA GLU A 220 3.88 -8.46 15.60
C GLU A 220 3.35 -9.52 14.64
N LEU A 221 4.16 -10.53 14.32
CA LEU A 221 3.73 -11.67 13.52
C LEU A 221 2.52 -12.39 14.15
N LEU A 222 2.51 -12.53 15.48
CA LEU A 222 1.41 -13.18 16.19
C LEU A 222 0.24 -12.23 16.44
N LEU A 223 0.51 -10.97 16.82
CA LEU A 223 -0.52 -10.04 17.28
C LEU A 223 -1.17 -9.28 16.13
N LEU A 224 -0.39 -8.70 15.21
CA LEU A 224 -0.92 -7.84 14.16
C LEU A 224 -1.11 -8.57 12.83
N PHE A 225 -0.24 -9.53 12.53
CA PHE A 225 -0.23 -10.15 11.20
C PHE A 225 -1.04 -11.45 11.14
N THR A 226 -1.34 -12.10 12.27
CA THR A 226 -2.05 -13.39 12.26
C THR A 226 -3.18 -13.50 13.30
N VAL A 227 -2.92 -14.04 14.48
CA VAL A 227 -3.97 -14.49 15.40
C VAL A 227 -4.61 -13.40 16.25
N GLY A 228 -3.95 -12.25 16.41
CA GLY A 228 -4.42 -11.18 17.28
C GLY A 228 -4.22 -11.46 18.78
N ILE A 229 -4.69 -10.51 19.60
CA ILE A 229 -4.56 -10.59 21.07
C ILE A 229 -5.73 -11.31 21.76
N VAL A 230 -6.82 -11.50 21.03
CA VAL A 230 -8.02 -12.19 21.53
C VAL A 230 -8.56 -13.13 20.47
N GLU A 231 -9.04 -14.28 20.89
CA GLU A 231 -9.76 -15.19 20.02
C GLU A 231 -11.13 -14.60 19.67
N LEU A 232 -11.47 -14.59 18.38
CA LEU A 232 -12.74 -14.03 17.90
C LEU A 232 -13.74 -15.15 17.57
N GLN A 233 -15.01 -14.84 17.76
CA GLN A 233 -16.12 -15.62 17.24
C GLN A 233 -16.30 -15.32 15.72
N PRO A 234 -17.04 -16.16 14.97
CA PRO A 234 -17.29 -15.93 13.55
C PRO A 234 -17.97 -14.58 13.22
N ASN A 235 -18.66 -13.98 14.19
CA ASN A 235 -19.28 -12.65 14.06
C ASN A 235 -18.33 -11.49 14.39
N GLY A 236 -17.06 -11.78 14.74
CA GLY A 236 -16.04 -10.76 15.08
C GLY A 236 -16.04 -10.33 16.55
N GLU A 237 -16.92 -10.86 17.38
CA GLU A 237 -16.91 -10.58 18.82
C GLU A 237 -15.82 -11.37 19.56
N PRO A 238 -15.19 -10.82 20.59
CA PRO A 238 -14.23 -11.57 21.41
C PRO A 238 -14.86 -12.85 22.01
N ARG A 239 -14.12 -13.95 21.92
CA ARG A 239 -14.49 -15.18 22.62
C ARG A 239 -14.05 -15.06 24.08
N LEU A 240 -14.99 -14.77 24.96
CA LEU A 240 -14.72 -14.66 26.39
C LEU A 240 -14.40 -16.06 26.95
N GLN A 241 -13.23 -16.22 27.56
CA GLN A 241 -12.90 -17.42 28.35
C GLN A 241 -13.48 -17.22 29.75
N ASN A 242 -14.36 -18.13 30.16
CA ASN A 242 -14.98 -18.17 31.48
C ASN A 242 -15.83 -16.95 31.87
N GLY A 243 -16.42 -16.24 30.92
CA GLY A 243 -17.39 -15.14 31.21
C GLY A 243 -16.74 -13.83 31.68
N GLN A 244 -15.44 -13.67 31.48
CA GLN A 244 -14.71 -12.40 31.70
C GLN A 244 -14.14 -11.89 30.39
#